data_ee54448914858d8274baa6c7ce60066b
#
_entry.id   ee54448914858d8274baa6c7ce60066b
#
_cell.length_a   1.000
_cell.length_b   1.000
_cell.length_c   1.000
_cell.angle_alpha   90.00
_cell.angle_beta   90.00
_cell.angle_gamma   90.00
#
_symmetry.space_group_name_H-M   'P 1'
#
loop_
_entity.id
_entity.type
_entity.pdbx_description
1 polymer ?
#
loop_
_entity_poly.entity_id
_entity_poly.type
_entity_poly.pdbx_seq_one_letter_code
_entity_poly.pdbx_strand_id
1 'polypeptide(L)'
;MAEAQDQKKELWKKVWAFECPNKIRNLIWRACRNSLPSKCNLLRRTIISEQSCDRYKEENEDVLHAVWSCKELDGVWEANNLWSFRNHQCFANFSELLAWVCDHQRNPALFAVTIWSIWHQRNQVRTQQNHRPLNLLSQWAYDRYMEFQALKVAPTFSRPAGRIRWKPLAPGTFKINFDGAIFAEEK
;
A
#
# COMPACT_ATOMS: atom_id res chain seq x y z
N MET A 1 -23.86 12.95 8.60
CA MET A 1 -23.22 11.66 8.94
C MET A 1 -23.42 10.59 7.85
N ALA A 2 -24.58 10.48 7.21
CA ALA A 2 -24.84 9.52 6.13
C ALA A 2 -23.97 9.75 4.87
N GLU A 3 -23.79 10.99 4.41
CA GLU A 3 -22.99 11.35 3.25
C GLU A 3 -21.50 10.97 3.39
N ALA A 4 -20.90 11.21 4.55
CA ALA A 4 -19.51 10.83 4.82
C ALA A 4 -19.30 9.29 4.82
N GLN A 5 -20.35 8.55 5.18
CA GLN A 5 -20.34 7.10 5.19
C GLN A 5 -20.49 6.51 3.78
N ASP A 6 -21.27 7.17 2.92
CA ASP A 6 -21.43 6.80 1.52
C ASP A 6 -20.18 7.14 0.69
N GLN A 7 -19.58 8.31 0.86
CA GLN A 7 -18.31 8.66 0.23
C GLN A 7 -17.20 7.67 0.59
N LYS A 8 -17.18 7.21 1.84
CA LYS A 8 -16.22 6.21 2.30
C LYS A 8 -16.45 4.83 1.65
N LYS A 9 -17.70 4.42 1.46
CA LYS A 9 -18.04 3.19 0.75
C LYS A 9 -17.60 3.24 -0.71
N GLU A 10 -17.84 4.37 -1.39
CA GLU A 10 -17.43 4.55 -2.79
C GLU A 10 -15.90 4.53 -2.93
N LEU A 11 -15.16 5.17 -2.02
CA LEU A 11 -13.69 5.09 -2.01
C LEU A 11 -13.21 3.64 -1.86
N TRP A 12 -13.85 2.85 -0.99
CA TRP A 12 -13.51 1.42 -0.83
C TRP A 12 -13.78 0.61 -2.08
N LYS A 13 -14.88 0.82 -2.78
CA LYS A 13 -15.13 0.16 -4.07
C LYS A 13 -14.03 0.47 -5.07
N LYS A 14 -13.61 1.75 -5.17
CA LYS A 14 -12.51 2.17 -6.02
C LYS A 14 -11.20 1.47 -5.64
N VAL A 15 -10.82 1.44 -4.37
CA VAL A 15 -9.59 0.79 -3.88
C VAL A 15 -9.55 -0.70 -4.23
N TRP A 16 -10.65 -1.41 -4.03
CA TRP A 16 -10.70 -2.85 -4.32
C TRP A 16 -10.75 -3.16 -5.82
N ALA A 17 -11.13 -2.18 -6.63
CA ALA A 17 -11.09 -2.27 -8.10
C ALA A 17 -9.71 -1.93 -8.69
N PHE A 18 -8.74 -1.43 -7.90
CA PHE A 18 -7.42 -1.10 -8.43
C PHE A 18 -6.76 -2.30 -9.07
N GLU A 19 -6.24 -2.09 -10.26
CA GLU A 19 -5.53 -3.09 -11.03
C GLU A 19 -4.08 -3.27 -10.54
N CYS A 20 -3.93 -3.75 -9.31
CA CYS A 20 -2.67 -4.04 -8.66
C CYS A 20 -2.80 -5.24 -7.69
N PRO A 21 -1.68 -5.84 -7.24
CA PRO A 21 -1.70 -6.96 -6.30
C PRO A 21 -2.47 -6.67 -5.00
N ASN A 22 -3.11 -7.69 -4.43
CA ASN A 22 -3.90 -7.58 -3.20
C ASN A 22 -3.13 -6.96 -2.02
N LYS A 23 -1.83 -7.28 -1.88
CA LYS A 23 -0.98 -6.71 -0.82
C LYS A 23 -0.91 -5.18 -0.91
N ILE A 24 -0.95 -4.62 -2.12
CA ILE A 24 -0.93 -3.17 -2.36
C ILE A 24 -2.29 -2.57 -2.00
N ARG A 25 -3.41 -3.15 -2.45
CA ARG A 25 -4.76 -2.71 -2.08
C ARG A 25 -4.97 -2.70 -0.57
N ASN A 26 -4.49 -3.73 0.13
CA ASN A 26 -4.51 -3.80 1.58
C ASN A 26 -3.69 -2.67 2.24
N LEU A 27 -2.51 -2.35 1.71
CA LEU A 27 -1.71 -1.24 2.21
C LEU A 27 -2.46 0.09 2.05
N ILE A 28 -3.01 0.37 0.87
CA ILE A 28 -3.79 1.58 0.59
C ILE A 28 -4.98 1.70 1.54
N TRP A 29 -5.75 0.61 1.73
CA TRP A 29 -6.86 0.59 2.68
C TRP A 29 -6.40 0.90 4.11
N ARG A 30 -5.29 0.32 4.57
CA ARG A 30 -4.70 0.60 5.89
C ARG A 30 -4.20 2.04 6.01
N ALA A 31 -3.62 2.61 4.94
CA ALA A 31 -3.20 4.00 4.90
C ALA A 31 -4.40 4.95 5.08
N CYS A 32 -5.49 4.72 4.35
CA CYS A 32 -6.72 5.48 4.50
C CYS A 32 -7.34 5.38 5.89
N ARG A 33 -7.13 4.28 6.60
CA ARG A 33 -7.59 4.10 7.99
C ARG A 33 -6.62 4.64 9.03
N ASN A 34 -5.55 5.30 8.61
CA ASN A 34 -4.45 5.74 9.47
C ASN A 34 -3.92 4.61 10.40
N SER A 35 -3.86 3.37 9.86
CA SER A 35 -3.49 2.18 10.63
C SER A 35 -2.11 1.61 10.28
N LEU A 36 -1.36 2.29 9.40
CA LEU A 36 0.02 1.95 9.14
C LEU A 36 0.91 2.35 10.34
N PRO A 37 2.00 1.62 10.62
CA PRO A 37 2.92 1.92 11.71
C PRO A 37 3.88 3.08 11.33
N SER A 38 3.32 4.27 11.05
CA SER A 38 4.07 5.53 10.98
C SER A 38 4.59 5.89 12.37
N LYS A 39 5.59 6.77 12.48
CA LYS A 39 6.15 7.15 13.78
C LYS A 39 5.10 7.80 14.68
N CYS A 40 4.24 8.66 14.15
CA CYS A 40 3.13 9.21 14.92
C CYS A 40 2.18 8.13 15.47
N ASN A 41 1.89 7.09 14.67
CA ASN A 41 1.05 5.98 15.12
C ASN A 41 1.75 5.06 16.13
N LEU A 42 3.06 4.87 16.00
CA LEU A 42 3.86 4.11 16.95
C LEU A 42 4.03 4.86 18.28
N LEU A 43 4.27 6.18 18.24
CA LEU A 43 4.31 7.02 19.45
C LEU A 43 2.97 6.97 20.20
N ARG A 44 1.84 7.10 19.49
CA ARG A 44 0.50 7.00 20.10
C ARG A 44 0.26 5.67 20.80
N ARG A 45 0.96 4.60 20.36
CA ARG A 45 0.92 3.27 20.98
C ARG A 45 2.03 3.04 21.99
N THR A 46 2.78 4.08 22.35
CA THR A 46 3.91 4.00 23.30
C THR A 46 5.01 3.02 22.91
N ILE A 47 5.14 2.69 21.60
CA ILE A 47 6.18 1.77 21.10
C ILE A 47 7.52 2.48 20.90
N ILE A 48 7.48 3.77 20.58
CA ILE A 48 8.66 4.63 20.41
C ILE A 48 8.45 5.95 21.15
N SER A 49 9.53 6.68 21.41
CA SER A 49 9.50 7.98 22.10
C SER A 49 9.61 9.19 21.17
N GLU A 50 9.92 8.98 19.89
CA GLU A 50 10.17 10.06 18.92
C GLU A 50 9.34 9.85 17.65
N GLN A 51 8.72 10.95 17.14
CA GLN A 51 7.86 10.91 15.96
C GLN A 51 8.44 11.63 14.74
N SER A 52 9.65 12.24 14.85
CA SER A 52 10.31 12.93 13.73
C SER A 52 10.63 11.98 12.58
N CYS A 53 10.46 12.44 11.35
CA CYS A 53 10.73 11.66 10.14
C CYS A 53 12.20 11.22 10.04
N ASP A 54 12.47 9.95 9.72
CA ASP A 54 13.85 9.47 9.58
C ASP A 54 14.57 10.05 8.37
N ARG A 55 13.82 10.41 7.31
CA ARG A 55 14.36 11.02 6.08
C ARG A 55 14.54 12.52 6.26
N TYR A 56 13.45 13.22 6.61
CA TYR A 56 13.41 14.68 6.77
C TYR A 56 13.12 15.02 8.23
N LYS A 57 14.16 15.20 9.02
CA LYS A 57 14.13 15.30 10.49
C LYS A 57 13.28 16.42 11.08
N GLU A 58 12.92 17.41 10.28
CA GLU A 58 12.20 18.62 10.72
C GLU A 58 10.69 18.43 10.93
N GLU A 59 10.10 17.34 10.39
CA GLU A 59 8.66 17.11 10.44
C GLU A 59 8.30 15.77 11.09
N ASN A 60 7.10 15.71 11.65
CA ASN A 60 6.56 14.48 12.22
C ASN A 60 6.11 13.51 11.13
N GLU A 61 6.42 12.24 11.30
CA GLU A 61 6.06 11.21 10.34
C GLU A 61 4.68 10.62 10.65
N ASP A 62 3.63 11.22 10.08
CA ASP A 62 2.34 10.56 9.93
C ASP A 62 2.29 9.70 8.64
N VAL A 63 1.12 9.12 8.32
CA VAL A 63 0.98 8.29 7.11
C VAL A 63 1.13 9.11 5.84
N LEU A 64 0.57 10.33 5.79
CA LEU A 64 0.64 11.20 4.62
C LEU A 64 2.08 11.67 4.39
N HIS A 65 2.76 12.11 5.45
CA HIS A 65 4.16 12.52 5.38
C HIS A 65 5.06 11.37 4.92
N ALA A 66 4.89 10.18 5.49
CA ALA A 66 5.74 9.03 5.18
C ALA A 66 5.75 8.63 3.69
N VAL A 67 4.65 8.88 2.96
CA VAL A 67 4.49 8.42 1.58
C VAL A 67 4.26 9.52 0.55
N TRP A 68 3.95 10.75 0.97
CA TRP A 68 3.59 11.84 0.06
C TRP A 68 4.29 13.15 0.35
N SER A 69 4.07 13.80 1.51
CA SER A 69 4.46 15.19 1.74
C SER A 69 5.92 15.38 2.16
N CYS A 70 6.67 14.32 2.48
CA CYS A 70 8.09 14.41 2.83
C CYS A 70 8.91 15.01 1.67
N LYS A 71 9.70 16.02 1.91
CA LYS A 71 10.57 16.69 0.90
C LYS A 71 11.57 15.72 0.27
N GLU A 72 12.08 14.75 1.03
CA GLU A 72 12.99 13.74 0.50
C GLU A 72 12.36 12.84 -0.58
N LEU A 73 11.02 12.90 -0.73
CA LEU A 73 10.29 12.18 -1.78
C LEU A 73 10.07 13.01 -3.05
N ASP A 74 10.53 14.28 -3.11
CA ASP A 74 10.32 15.15 -4.25
C ASP A 74 10.82 14.48 -5.54
N GLY A 75 12.05 13.96 -5.55
CA GLY A 75 12.61 13.27 -6.71
C GLY A 75 11.86 12.02 -7.14
N VAL A 76 11.14 11.35 -6.22
CA VAL A 76 10.29 10.19 -6.57
C VAL A 76 9.03 10.65 -7.31
N TRP A 77 8.40 11.71 -6.83
CA TRP A 77 7.12 12.19 -7.36
C TRP A 77 7.28 13.06 -8.61
N GLU A 78 8.34 13.88 -8.69
CA GLU A 78 8.64 14.74 -9.83
C GLU A 78 9.10 13.96 -11.07
N ALA A 79 9.61 12.74 -10.89
CA ALA A 79 10.01 11.88 -11.99
C ALA A 79 8.84 11.55 -12.95
N ASN A 80 7.59 11.80 -12.58
CA ASN A 80 6.43 11.60 -13.43
C ASN A 80 5.44 12.77 -13.34
N ASN A 81 5.18 13.41 -14.47
CA ASN A 81 4.27 14.54 -14.58
C ASN A 81 2.83 14.28 -14.11
N LEU A 82 2.43 13.02 -13.97
CA LEU A 82 1.12 12.66 -13.40
C LEU A 82 0.93 13.23 -11.99
N TRP A 83 2.03 13.43 -11.24
CA TRP A 83 2.02 13.86 -9.85
C TRP A 83 2.34 15.35 -9.66
N SER A 84 2.38 16.15 -10.74
CA SER A 84 2.69 17.59 -10.71
C SER A 84 1.76 18.41 -9.78
N PHE A 85 0.55 17.91 -9.50
CA PHE A 85 -0.39 18.53 -8.57
C PHE A 85 0.12 18.53 -7.12
N ARG A 86 1.14 17.74 -6.78
CA ARG A 86 1.75 17.70 -5.45
C ARG A 86 2.28 19.08 -5.01
N ASN A 87 2.73 19.91 -5.96
CA ASN A 87 3.27 21.22 -5.69
C ASN A 87 2.18 22.29 -5.48
N HIS A 88 0.92 21.98 -5.79
CA HIS A 88 -0.18 22.95 -5.77
C HIS A 88 -1.37 22.53 -4.92
N GLN A 89 -1.41 21.27 -4.47
CA GLN A 89 -2.51 20.72 -3.69
C GLN A 89 -2.03 20.24 -2.33
N CYS A 90 -2.71 20.70 -1.29
CA CYS A 90 -2.50 20.25 0.07
C CYS A 90 -3.66 19.34 0.51
N PHE A 91 -3.35 18.30 1.25
CA PHE A 91 -4.33 17.34 1.75
C PHE A 91 -4.18 17.18 3.27
N ALA A 92 -5.30 17.10 3.97
CA ALA A 92 -5.29 16.94 5.42
C ALA A 92 -4.93 15.51 5.86
N ASN A 93 -5.16 14.51 5.00
CA ASN A 93 -4.88 13.11 5.28
C ASN A 93 -4.80 12.27 4.01
N PHE A 94 -4.31 11.04 4.16
CA PHE A 94 -4.13 10.13 3.02
C PHE A 94 -5.43 9.75 2.30
N SER A 95 -6.57 9.67 3.01
CA SER A 95 -7.87 9.36 2.38
C SER A 95 -8.32 10.46 1.43
N GLU A 96 -8.10 11.70 1.79
CA GLU A 96 -8.40 12.87 0.95
C GLU A 96 -7.52 12.90 -0.31
N LEU A 97 -6.22 12.69 -0.15
CA LEU A 97 -5.29 12.55 -1.28
C LEU A 97 -5.73 11.45 -2.24
N LEU A 98 -6.07 10.26 -1.72
CA LEU A 98 -6.48 9.14 -2.55
C LEU A 98 -7.80 9.41 -3.27
N ALA A 99 -8.78 10.00 -2.59
CA ALA A 99 -10.05 10.39 -3.21
C ALA A 99 -9.80 11.34 -4.38
N TRP A 100 -8.97 12.36 -4.18
CA TRP A 100 -8.59 13.30 -5.22
C TRP A 100 -7.93 12.60 -6.43
N VAL A 101 -6.97 11.70 -6.20
CA VAL A 101 -6.30 10.92 -7.26
C VAL A 101 -7.31 10.09 -8.06
N CYS A 102 -8.27 9.47 -7.37
CA CYS A 102 -9.32 8.68 -8.02
C CYS A 102 -10.28 9.54 -8.85
N ASP A 103 -10.69 10.69 -8.32
CA ASP A 103 -11.68 11.56 -8.97
C ASP A 103 -11.10 12.28 -10.18
N HIS A 104 -9.80 12.57 -10.18
CA HIS A 104 -9.10 13.18 -11.31
C HIS A 104 -8.44 12.15 -12.26
N GLN A 105 -8.77 10.87 -12.12
CA GLN A 105 -8.29 9.77 -12.97
C GLN A 105 -6.76 9.73 -13.17
N ARG A 106 -6.00 10.08 -12.13
CA ARG A 106 -4.52 10.13 -12.16
C ARG A 106 -3.87 8.76 -11.98
N ASN A 107 -4.28 7.75 -12.76
CA ASN A 107 -3.79 6.38 -12.69
C ASN A 107 -3.67 5.85 -11.23
N PRO A 108 -4.80 5.59 -10.56
CA PRO A 108 -4.79 5.19 -9.15
C PRO A 108 -4.03 3.89 -8.87
N ALA A 109 -3.93 2.99 -9.85
CA ALA A 109 -3.19 1.75 -9.70
C ALA A 109 -1.67 2.00 -9.66
N LEU A 110 -1.13 2.83 -10.57
CA LEU A 110 0.27 3.24 -10.53
C LEU A 110 0.58 4.03 -9.26
N PHE A 111 -0.32 4.95 -8.86
CA PHE A 111 -0.20 5.67 -7.59
C PHE A 111 -0.05 4.69 -6.41
N ALA A 112 -0.94 3.69 -6.32
CA ALA A 112 -0.92 2.70 -5.26
C ALA A 112 0.38 1.88 -5.25
N VAL A 113 0.92 1.51 -6.42
CA VAL A 113 2.21 0.81 -6.55
C VAL A 113 3.36 1.70 -6.08
N THR A 114 3.35 2.99 -6.43
CA THR A 114 4.38 3.95 -5.99
C THR A 114 4.34 4.15 -4.47
N ILE A 115 3.15 4.34 -3.87
CA ILE A 115 2.95 4.41 -2.41
C ILE A 115 3.49 3.15 -1.71
N TRP A 116 3.18 1.97 -2.25
CA TRP A 116 3.69 0.72 -1.70
C TRP A 116 5.21 0.65 -1.77
N SER A 117 5.82 1.09 -2.86
CA SER A 117 7.27 1.09 -3.06
C SER A 117 7.98 2.00 -2.05
N ILE A 118 7.45 3.21 -1.85
CA ILE A 118 7.96 4.18 -0.87
C ILE A 118 7.85 3.62 0.55
N TRP A 119 6.67 3.07 0.90
CA TRP A 119 6.43 2.48 2.21
C TRP A 119 7.34 1.27 2.48
N HIS A 120 7.53 0.43 1.49
CA HIS A 120 8.40 -0.74 1.59
C HIS A 120 9.86 -0.32 1.80
N GLN A 121 10.38 0.60 0.99
CA GLN A 121 11.72 1.16 1.13
C GLN A 121 11.94 1.81 2.50
N ARG A 122 10.97 2.61 2.97
CA ARG A 122 11.02 3.23 4.30
C ARG A 122 11.16 2.17 5.41
N ASN A 123 10.43 1.06 5.31
CA ASN A 123 10.52 0.00 6.30
C ASN A 123 11.86 -0.76 6.23
N GLN A 124 12.39 -1.00 5.03
CA GLN A 124 13.72 -1.58 4.86
C GLN A 124 14.81 -0.72 5.50
N VAL A 125 14.76 0.60 5.29
CA VAL A 125 15.69 1.54 5.95
C VAL A 125 15.61 1.42 7.49
N ARG A 126 14.39 1.41 8.04
CA ARG A 126 14.19 1.31 9.50
C ARG A 126 14.65 -0.01 10.10
N THR A 127 14.59 -1.09 9.35
CA THR A 127 15.03 -2.42 9.78
C THR A 127 16.46 -2.74 9.34
N GLN A 128 17.19 -1.73 8.85
CA GLN A 128 18.58 -1.84 8.38
C GLN A 128 18.78 -2.93 7.31
N GLN A 129 17.73 -3.19 6.53
CA GLN A 129 17.79 -4.11 5.40
C GLN A 129 18.35 -3.42 4.16
N ASN A 130 18.84 -4.21 3.21
CA ASN A 130 19.23 -3.71 1.90
C ASN A 130 18.01 -3.06 1.21
N HIS A 131 18.15 -1.82 0.77
CA HIS A 131 17.07 -1.03 0.21
C HIS A 131 17.49 -0.30 -1.06
N ARG A 132 16.51 -0.01 -1.90
CA ARG A 132 16.72 0.75 -3.13
C ARG A 132 16.84 2.23 -2.84
N PRO A 133 17.76 2.96 -3.50
CA PRO A 133 17.84 4.41 -3.44
C PRO A 133 16.53 5.09 -3.91
N LEU A 134 16.20 6.24 -3.32
CA LEU A 134 14.94 6.96 -3.61
C LEU A 134 14.82 7.37 -5.08
N ASN A 135 15.91 7.82 -5.70
CA ASN A 135 15.92 8.24 -7.11
C ASN A 135 15.58 7.12 -8.11
N LEU A 136 15.70 5.86 -7.73
CA LEU A 136 15.33 4.71 -8.55
C LEU A 136 13.91 4.20 -8.29
N LEU A 137 13.23 4.72 -7.25
CA LEU A 137 11.94 4.18 -6.82
C LEU A 137 10.80 4.44 -7.82
N SER A 138 10.77 5.60 -8.45
CA SER A 138 9.73 5.94 -9.43
C SER A 138 9.77 4.98 -10.62
N GLN A 139 10.94 4.80 -11.22
CA GLN A 139 11.11 3.88 -12.34
C GLN A 139 10.78 2.46 -11.94
N TRP A 140 11.29 2.00 -10.79
CA TRP A 140 11.01 0.67 -10.30
C TRP A 140 9.52 0.42 -10.04
N ALA A 141 8.80 1.40 -9.49
CA ALA A 141 7.36 1.30 -9.28
C ALA A 141 6.60 1.20 -10.61
N TYR A 142 7.03 1.98 -11.61
CA TYR A 142 6.46 1.93 -12.96
C TYR A 142 6.69 0.55 -13.61
N ASP A 143 7.91 0.01 -13.53
CA ASP A 143 8.24 -1.31 -14.10
C ASP A 143 7.40 -2.41 -13.44
N ARG A 144 7.23 -2.39 -12.11
CA ARG A 144 6.36 -3.33 -11.39
C ARG A 144 4.89 -3.20 -11.79
N TYR A 145 4.42 -1.97 -11.99
CA TYR A 145 3.07 -1.73 -12.49
C TYR A 145 2.88 -2.33 -13.90
N MET A 146 3.81 -2.07 -14.82
CA MET A 146 3.76 -2.58 -16.19
C MET A 146 3.87 -4.10 -16.25
N GLU A 147 4.75 -4.70 -15.46
CA GLU A 147 4.86 -6.16 -15.33
C GLU A 147 3.54 -6.78 -14.88
N PHE A 148 2.88 -6.20 -13.88
CA PHE A 148 1.59 -6.69 -13.41
C PHE A 148 0.49 -6.54 -14.47
N GLN A 149 0.48 -5.44 -15.23
CA GLN A 149 -0.47 -5.26 -16.34
C GLN A 149 -0.25 -6.30 -17.45
N ALA A 150 1.01 -6.59 -17.80
CA ALA A 150 1.34 -7.59 -18.82
C ALA A 150 0.86 -9.00 -18.44
N LEU A 151 0.94 -9.37 -17.16
CA LEU A 151 0.46 -10.66 -16.67
C LEU A 151 -1.05 -10.85 -16.77
N LYS A 152 -1.83 -9.77 -16.84
CA LYS A 152 -3.29 -9.85 -17.02
C LYS A 152 -3.72 -10.23 -18.43
N VAL A 153 -2.88 -9.92 -19.41
CA VAL A 153 -3.15 -10.24 -20.84
C VAL A 153 -2.89 -11.72 -21.12
N ALA A 154 -2.19 -12.44 -20.23
CA ALA A 154 -2.00 -13.88 -20.38
C ALA A 154 -3.38 -14.60 -20.24
N PRO A 155 -3.69 -15.57 -21.12
CA PRO A 155 -4.97 -16.28 -21.08
C PRO A 155 -5.15 -16.93 -19.71
N THR A 156 -6.18 -16.51 -19.00
CA THR A 156 -6.60 -17.18 -17.79
C THR A 156 -7.00 -18.60 -18.19
N PHE A 157 -6.23 -19.58 -17.72
CA PHE A 157 -6.72 -20.96 -17.74
C PHE A 157 -8.08 -20.94 -17.06
N SER A 158 -9.12 -21.17 -17.85
CA SER A 158 -10.48 -21.28 -17.34
C SER A 158 -10.49 -22.42 -16.34
N ARG A 159 -10.57 -22.08 -15.06
CA ARG A 159 -10.88 -23.11 -14.04
C ARG A 159 -12.19 -23.73 -14.46
N PRO A 160 -12.29 -25.07 -14.52
CA PRO A 160 -13.55 -25.73 -14.83
C PRO A 160 -14.64 -25.16 -13.90
N ALA A 161 -15.77 -24.80 -14.48
CA ALA A 161 -16.86 -24.08 -13.81
C ALA A 161 -17.65 -24.92 -12.79
N GLY A 162 -17.01 -25.90 -12.17
CA GLY A 162 -17.55 -26.61 -11.02
C GLY A 162 -17.35 -25.76 -9.76
N ARG A 163 -18.40 -25.10 -9.27
CA ARG A 163 -18.39 -24.50 -7.93
C ARG A 163 -18.08 -25.61 -6.92
N ILE A 164 -16.81 -25.74 -6.53
CA ILE A 164 -16.43 -26.57 -5.37
C ILE A 164 -17.07 -25.90 -4.15
N ARG A 165 -18.21 -26.42 -3.71
CA ARG A 165 -18.84 -26.02 -2.44
C ARG A 165 -18.20 -26.80 -1.33
N TRP A 166 -17.91 -26.12 -0.22
CA TRP A 166 -17.55 -26.78 1.01
C TRP A 166 -18.70 -27.75 1.39
N LYS A 167 -18.35 -29.00 1.67
CA LYS A 167 -19.28 -30.00 2.18
C LYS A 167 -18.84 -30.35 3.58
N PRO A 168 -19.77 -30.45 4.54
CA PRO A 168 -19.47 -30.99 5.87
C PRO A 168 -18.87 -32.38 5.72
N LEU A 169 -17.98 -32.74 6.63
CA LEU A 169 -17.45 -34.08 6.70
C LEU A 169 -18.57 -35.08 7.10
N ALA A 170 -18.43 -36.33 6.69
CA ALA A 170 -19.33 -37.38 7.14
C ALA A 170 -19.29 -37.53 8.69
N PRO A 171 -20.41 -37.93 9.32
CA PRO A 171 -20.40 -38.19 10.75
C PRO A 171 -19.27 -39.16 11.14
N GLY A 172 -18.54 -38.82 12.22
CA GLY A 172 -17.42 -39.64 12.71
C GLY A 172 -16.07 -39.38 12.02
N THR A 173 -15.99 -38.42 11.09
CA THR A 173 -14.71 -37.99 10.49
C THR A 173 -14.27 -36.62 11.01
N PHE A 174 -12.96 -36.45 11.14
CA PHE A 174 -12.35 -35.20 11.61
C PHE A 174 -11.39 -34.65 10.54
N LYS A 175 -11.41 -33.32 10.31
CA LYS A 175 -10.43 -32.65 9.49
C LYS A 175 -9.43 -31.93 10.39
N ILE A 176 -8.19 -32.40 10.39
CA ILE A 176 -7.09 -31.73 11.10
C ILE A 176 -6.35 -30.84 10.11
N ASN A 177 -6.29 -29.56 10.39
CA ASN A 177 -5.41 -28.61 9.69
C ASN A 177 -4.22 -28.38 10.60
N PHE A 178 -3.00 -28.53 10.06
CA PHE A 178 -1.78 -28.19 10.76
C PHE A 178 -0.97 -27.25 9.88
N ASP A 179 -0.28 -26.31 10.53
CA ASP A 179 0.70 -25.44 9.91
C ASP A 179 2.07 -25.79 10.53
N GLY A 180 3.10 -25.81 9.71
CA GLY A 180 4.46 -26.13 10.14
C GLY A 180 5.40 -25.01 9.68
N ALA A 181 6.20 -24.49 10.61
CA ALA A 181 7.32 -23.63 10.31
C ALA A 181 8.63 -24.43 10.42
N ILE A 182 9.49 -24.33 9.40
CA ILE A 182 10.84 -24.88 9.45
C ILE A 182 11.77 -23.73 9.84
N PHE A 183 12.40 -23.83 10.99
CA PHE A 183 13.49 -22.96 11.39
C PHE A 183 14.80 -23.59 10.94
N ALA A 184 15.54 -22.91 10.04
CA ALA A 184 16.91 -23.30 9.75
C ALA A 184 17.77 -22.99 10.99
N GLU A 185 18.43 -23.98 11.54
CA GLU A 185 19.45 -23.75 12.55
C GLU A 185 20.61 -22.97 11.89
N GLU A 186 20.89 -21.77 12.36
CA GLU A 186 22.11 -21.05 12.03
C GLU A 186 23.30 -21.84 12.59
N LYS A 187 24.19 -22.27 11.70
CA LYS A 187 25.48 -22.87 12.04
C LYS A 187 26.53 -21.80 12.20
#